data_6497f58e88e9c7669cd54fa6f549d7c3
#
_entry.id   6497f58e88e9c7669cd54fa6f549d7c3
#
_cell.length_a   1.000
_cell.length_b   1.000
_cell.length_c   1.000
_cell.angle_alpha   90.00
_cell.angle_beta   90.00
_cell.angle_gamma   90.00
#
_symmetry.space_group_name_H-M   'P 1'
#
loop_
_entity.id
_entity.type
_entity.pdbx_description
1 polymer ?
#
loop_
_entity_poly.entity_id
_entity_poly.type
_entity_poly.pdbx_seq_one_letter_code
_entity_poly.pdbx_strand_id
1 'polypeptide(L)'
;MSKETIEQFEKDRYLLVKNFISPELAKLATTYTLHQARHNHSPESATGQIPHTHSIHGDHLMESIFEHTWPKMEELTGVELWPTYTFYRVYKQGDILKHHTDRPACEISATICLGYDYSNLDAFKKTDYNWQLWVNNTANGQRYGGDPKKDKGYSMEPGDAIIYRGCEVDHWREEFKGIMQSQVFFHYCDRNGPFKDAKFDCRPALGFPHTNKDPEAQKRLKIAEAKFHGEYQPGGKHADEKEKWV
;
A
#
# COMPACT_ATOMS: atom_id res chain seq x y z
N MET A 1 5.65 -0.94 -22.74
CA MET A 1 4.65 -1.92 -22.24
C MET A 1 3.39 -1.89 -23.07
N SER A 2 2.54 -2.91 -23.00
CA SER A 2 1.44 -3.04 -23.96
C SER A 2 0.23 -2.19 -23.53
N LYS A 3 -0.50 -1.68 -24.50
CA LYS A 3 -1.81 -1.04 -24.32
C LYS A 3 -2.77 -1.92 -23.48
N GLU A 4 -2.63 -3.22 -23.60
CA GLU A 4 -3.39 -4.23 -22.86
C GLU A 4 -3.20 -4.13 -21.32
N THR A 5 -1.99 -3.77 -20.85
CA THR A 5 -1.72 -3.63 -19.41
C THR A 5 -2.49 -2.44 -18.82
N ILE A 6 -2.51 -1.31 -19.53
CA ILE A 6 -3.25 -0.11 -19.12
C ILE A 6 -4.75 -0.40 -19.14
N GLU A 7 -5.26 -1.02 -20.22
CA GLU A 7 -6.67 -1.40 -20.33
C GLU A 7 -7.09 -2.36 -19.22
N GLN A 8 -6.21 -3.30 -18.83
CA GLN A 8 -6.47 -4.20 -17.70
C GLN A 8 -6.53 -3.44 -16.39
N PHE A 9 -5.57 -2.52 -16.11
CA PHE A 9 -5.58 -1.71 -14.90
C PHE A 9 -6.82 -0.81 -14.81
N GLU A 10 -7.22 -0.20 -15.90
CA GLU A 10 -8.44 0.61 -15.95
C GLU A 10 -9.70 -0.21 -15.68
N LYS A 11 -9.78 -1.42 -16.23
CA LYS A 11 -10.92 -2.33 -16.09
C LYS A 11 -10.99 -2.95 -14.69
N ASP A 12 -9.87 -3.54 -14.25
CA ASP A 12 -9.84 -4.36 -13.04
C ASP A 12 -9.55 -3.54 -11.79
N ARG A 13 -9.03 -2.29 -11.96
CA ARG A 13 -8.61 -1.38 -10.88
C ARG A 13 -7.41 -1.86 -10.08
N TYR A 14 -6.82 -2.98 -10.46
CA TYR A 14 -5.57 -3.51 -9.91
C TYR A 14 -4.82 -4.34 -10.95
N LEU A 15 -3.53 -4.57 -10.69
CA LEU A 15 -2.63 -5.30 -11.57
C LEU A 15 -1.57 -6.04 -10.77
N LEU A 16 -1.39 -7.36 -10.98
CA LEU A 16 -0.24 -8.10 -10.46
C LEU A 16 0.94 -7.93 -11.43
N VAL A 17 2.06 -7.43 -10.92
CA VAL A 17 3.28 -7.19 -11.68
C VAL A 17 4.40 -8.08 -11.13
N LYS A 18 4.85 -9.02 -11.94
CA LYS A 18 6.01 -9.84 -11.60
C LYS A 18 7.31 -9.05 -11.77
N ASN A 19 8.25 -9.23 -10.84
CA ASN A 19 9.54 -8.55 -10.85
C ASN A 19 9.40 -7.02 -11.05
N PHE A 20 8.53 -6.39 -10.26
CA PHE A 20 8.39 -4.93 -10.24
C PHE A 20 9.72 -4.26 -9.87
N ILE A 21 10.41 -4.80 -8.88
CA ILE A 21 11.83 -4.56 -8.59
C ILE A 21 12.59 -5.89 -8.74
N SER A 22 13.90 -5.83 -8.92
CA SER A 22 14.69 -7.07 -9.04
C SER A 22 14.69 -7.86 -7.73
N PRO A 23 14.80 -9.20 -7.78
CA PRO A 23 14.92 -10.03 -6.58
C PRO A 23 16.13 -9.65 -5.69
N GLU A 24 17.23 -9.20 -6.29
CA GLU A 24 18.43 -8.74 -5.58
C GLU A 24 18.14 -7.47 -4.78
N LEU A 25 17.43 -6.50 -5.40
CA LEU A 25 17.03 -5.27 -4.71
C LEU A 25 16.02 -5.57 -3.61
N ALA A 26 15.06 -6.46 -3.85
CA ALA A 26 14.10 -6.91 -2.84
C ALA A 26 14.82 -7.57 -1.64
N LYS A 27 15.82 -8.42 -1.89
CA LYS A 27 16.64 -9.06 -0.86
C LYS A 27 17.44 -8.02 -0.05
N LEU A 28 18.06 -7.05 -0.72
CA LEU A 28 18.77 -5.96 -0.05
C LEU A 28 17.81 -5.18 0.86
N ALA A 29 16.67 -4.78 0.33
CA ALA A 29 15.64 -4.03 1.06
C ALA A 29 15.10 -4.84 2.25
N THR A 30 14.89 -6.15 2.11
CA THR A 30 14.51 -7.03 3.22
C THR A 30 15.56 -7.01 4.34
N THR A 31 16.83 -7.19 3.99
CA THR A 31 17.94 -7.15 4.97
C THR A 31 17.95 -5.80 5.70
N TYR A 32 17.78 -4.71 4.96
CA TYR A 32 17.71 -3.37 5.52
C TYR A 32 16.55 -3.21 6.51
N THR A 33 15.32 -3.58 6.13
CA THR A 33 14.14 -3.46 7.02
C THR A 33 14.28 -4.29 8.29
N LEU A 34 14.90 -5.48 8.20
CA LEU A 34 15.18 -6.32 9.37
C LEU A 34 16.24 -5.70 10.29
N HIS A 35 17.27 -5.03 9.74
CA HIS A 35 18.23 -4.28 10.55
C HIS A 35 17.56 -3.12 11.25
N GLN A 36 16.71 -2.37 10.56
CA GLN A 36 15.94 -1.28 11.15
C GLN A 36 15.01 -1.78 12.26
N ALA A 37 14.33 -2.90 12.05
CA ALA A 37 13.45 -3.51 13.05
C ALA A 37 14.20 -3.95 14.31
N ARG A 38 15.45 -4.40 14.18
CA ARG A 38 16.31 -4.77 15.32
C ARG A 38 16.90 -3.56 16.05
N HIS A 39 17.27 -2.53 15.29
CA HIS A 39 17.89 -1.32 15.84
C HIS A 39 16.84 -0.42 16.53
N ASN A 40 15.76 -0.17 15.85
CA ASN A 40 14.66 0.60 16.37
C ASN A 40 13.70 -0.37 17.07
N HIS A 41 13.86 -0.56 18.36
CA HIS A 41 12.78 -1.11 19.18
C HIS A 41 11.63 -0.10 19.18
N SER A 42 11.13 0.22 17.98
CA SER A 42 10.00 1.13 17.81
C SER A 42 8.81 0.47 18.49
N PRO A 43 8.40 0.95 19.65
CA PRO A 43 7.44 0.23 20.48
C PRO A 43 6.05 0.23 19.88
N GLU A 44 5.78 1.08 18.90
CA GLU A 44 4.43 1.19 18.37
C GLU A 44 4.45 1.60 16.89
N SER A 45 3.82 0.78 16.06
CA SER A 45 3.38 1.24 14.76
C SER A 45 2.58 2.52 14.96
N ALA A 46 3.00 3.61 14.36
CA ALA A 46 2.25 4.88 14.36
C ALA A 46 0.87 4.72 13.69
N THR A 47 0.60 3.57 13.08
CA THR A 47 -0.69 3.24 12.49
C THR A 47 -1.40 2.21 13.36
N GLY A 48 -2.58 2.55 13.87
CA GLY A 48 -3.45 1.64 14.62
C GLY A 48 -3.95 0.41 13.85
N GLN A 49 -3.55 0.25 12.57
CA GLN A 49 -3.95 -0.85 11.71
C GLN A 49 -3.46 -2.22 12.21
N ILE A 50 -2.16 -2.30 12.56
CA ILE A 50 -1.53 -3.52 13.07
C ILE A 50 -0.60 -3.11 14.21
N PRO A 51 -1.09 -3.16 15.45
CA PRO A 51 -0.31 -2.79 16.63
C PRO A 51 0.94 -3.66 16.76
N HIS A 52 2.01 -3.11 17.33
CA HIS A 52 3.24 -3.83 17.67
C HIS A 52 4.03 -4.38 16.48
N THR A 53 3.76 -3.91 15.27
CA THR A 53 4.48 -4.29 14.06
C THR A 53 5.46 -3.18 13.68
N HIS A 54 6.73 -3.54 13.44
CA HIS A 54 7.72 -2.55 13.00
C HIS A 54 7.33 -1.95 11.65
N SER A 55 7.23 -0.64 11.61
CA SER A 55 6.90 0.09 10.39
C SER A 55 7.51 1.47 10.37
N ILE A 56 7.91 1.95 9.20
CA ILE A 56 8.49 3.28 9.01
C ILE A 56 7.83 3.96 7.80
N HIS A 57 7.46 5.21 8.00
CA HIS A 57 6.95 6.11 6.99
C HIS A 57 8.09 6.97 6.44
N GLY A 58 8.20 7.09 5.10
CA GLY A 58 9.15 7.98 4.45
C GLY A 58 10.62 7.59 4.67
N ASP A 59 10.92 6.28 4.70
CA ASP A 59 12.28 5.78 4.81
C ASP A 59 13.11 6.12 3.58
N HIS A 60 14.34 6.59 3.76
CA HIS A 60 15.18 7.09 2.68
C HIS A 60 15.55 6.03 1.63
N LEU A 61 15.80 4.78 2.04
CA LEU A 61 16.06 3.71 1.07
C LEU A 61 14.79 3.43 0.26
N MET A 62 13.64 3.35 0.94
CA MET A 62 12.36 3.10 0.27
C MET A 62 11.97 4.26 -0.64
N GLU A 63 12.19 5.51 -0.24
CA GLU A 63 11.93 6.68 -1.11
C GLU A 63 12.88 6.72 -2.31
N SER A 64 14.13 6.25 -2.18
CA SER A 64 15.05 6.14 -3.31
C SER A 64 14.59 5.10 -4.33
N ILE A 65 14.12 3.93 -3.88
CA ILE A 65 13.54 2.91 -4.76
C ILE A 65 12.24 3.43 -5.41
N PHE A 66 11.44 4.13 -4.65
CA PHE A 66 10.18 4.74 -5.06
C PHE A 66 10.39 5.74 -6.21
N GLU A 67 11.32 6.68 -6.06
CA GLU A 67 11.68 7.64 -7.09
C GLU A 67 12.20 6.95 -8.36
N HIS A 68 13.06 5.93 -8.18
CA HIS A 68 13.58 5.15 -9.30
C HIS A 68 12.50 4.38 -10.07
N THR A 69 11.48 3.89 -9.40
CA THR A 69 10.40 3.10 -10.00
C THR A 69 9.18 3.93 -10.45
N TRP A 70 9.14 5.21 -10.16
CA TRP A 70 8.04 6.10 -10.52
C TRP A 70 7.71 6.08 -12.04
N PRO A 71 8.68 6.21 -12.97
CA PRO A 71 8.37 6.14 -14.40
C PRO A 71 7.71 4.81 -14.80
N LYS A 72 8.11 3.71 -14.16
CA LYS A 72 7.51 2.40 -14.38
C LYS A 72 6.05 2.33 -13.90
N MET A 73 5.72 3.03 -12.81
CA MET A 73 4.33 3.13 -12.35
C MET A 73 3.46 3.88 -13.38
N GLU A 74 3.92 5.01 -13.90
CA GLU A 74 3.21 5.77 -14.93
C GLU A 74 3.01 4.93 -16.21
N GLU A 75 4.04 4.18 -16.62
CA GLU A 75 3.98 3.29 -17.78
C GLU A 75 2.96 2.13 -17.58
N LEU A 76 2.86 1.58 -16.36
CA LEU A 76 1.96 0.47 -16.05
C LEU A 76 0.50 0.89 -15.92
N THR A 77 0.27 2.07 -15.36
CA THR A 77 -1.08 2.58 -15.05
C THR A 77 -1.66 3.45 -16.16
N GLY A 78 -0.80 4.04 -17.01
CA GLY A 78 -1.20 5.02 -18.00
C GLY A 78 -1.58 6.38 -17.40
N VAL A 79 -1.29 6.62 -16.11
CA VAL A 79 -1.63 7.83 -15.37
C VAL A 79 -0.37 8.60 -15.06
N GLU A 80 -0.37 9.92 -15.30
CA GLU A 80 0.69 10.81 -14.81
C GLU A 80 0.55 10.95 -13.29
N LEU A 81 1.61 10.60 -12.55
CA LEU A 81 1.57 10.44 -11.11
C LEU A 81 2.39 11.49 -10.36
N TRP A 82 1.93 11.90 -9.20
CA TRP A 82 2.77 12.47 -8.17
C TRP A 82 3.06 11.44 -7.09
N PRO A 83 4.33 11.18 -6.76
CA PRO A 83 4.68 10.43 -5.55
C PRO A 83 4.13 11.14 -4.32
N THR A 84 3.59 10.38 -3.38
CA THR A 84 3.14 10.93 -2.10
C THR A 84 4.09 10.51 -0.99
N TYR A 85 4.11 9.25 -0.62
CA TYR A 85 5.04 8.74 0.39
C TYR A 85 5.24 7.23 0.25
N THR A 86 6.26 6.75 0.95
CA THR A 86 6.48 5.32 1.16
C THR A 86 6.14 4.95 2.59
N PHE A 87 5.72 3.72 2.75
CA PHE A 87 5.54 3.10 4.05
C PHE A 87 6.03 1.66 3.96
N TYR A 88 6.81 1.18 4.92
CA TYR A 88 7.11 -0.24 4.98
C TYR A 88 6.74 -0.85 6.31
N ARG A 89 6.51 -2.15 6.30
CA ARG A 89 6.15 -2.93 7.48
C ARG A 89 6.82 -4.28 7.45
N VAL A 90 7.28 -4.73 8.64
CA VAL A 90 7.76 -6.10 8.86
C VAL A 90 6.71 -6.84 9.66
N TYR A 91 5.84 -7.54 8.96
CA TYR A 91 4.79 -8.38 9.56
C TYR A 91 5.39 -9.55 10.31
N LYS A 92 4.71 -9.99 11.36
CA LYS A 92 5.06 -11.14 12.19
C LYS A 92 3.86 -12.07 12.35
N GLN A 93 4.12 -13.26 12.84
CA GLN A 93 3.08 -14.28 13.08
C GLN A 93 1.91 -13.70 13.90
N GLY A 94 0.69 -13.96 13.45
CA GLY A 94 -0.55 -13.50 14.05
C GLY A 94 -1.05 -12.14 13.51
N ASP A 95 -0.24 -11.41 12.73
CA ASP A 95 -0.68 -10.14 12.13
C ASP A 95 -1.81 -10.37 11.12
N ILE A 96 -2.79 -9.48 11.13
CA ILE A 96 -3.93 -9.44 10.21
C ILE A 96 -4.04 -8.02 9.67
N LEU A 97 -4.13 -7.89 8.36
CA LEU A 97 -4.51 -6.61 7.74
C LEU A 97 -6.01 -6.65 7.45
N LYS A 98 -6.79 -5.94 8.24
CA LYS A 98 -8.25 -5.89 8.08
C LYS A 98 -8.64 -5.31 6.72
N HIS A 99 -9.84 -5.63 6.27
CA HIS A 99 -10.47 -5.01 5.11
C HIS A 99 -10.46 -3.49 5.20
N HIS A 100 -10.01 -2.83 4.14
CA HIS A 100 -10.03 -1.38 4.04
C HIS A 100 -9.84 -0.91 2.61
N THR A 101 -10.23 0.32 2.36
CA THR A 101 -9.74 1.14 1.25
C THR A 101 -8.78 2.18 1.79
N ASP A 102 -7.89 2.65 0.96
CA ASP A 102 -6.89 3.63 1.34
C ASP A 102 -7.46 5.06 1.41
N ARG A 103 -6.73 5.94 2.06
CA ARG A 103 -7.00 7.39 2.05
C ARG A 103 -6.63 8.03 0.70
N PRO A 104 -7.17 9.20 0.36
CA PRO A 104 -6.91 9.88 -0.92
C PRO A 104 -5.45 10.09 -1.31
N ALA A 105 -4.54 10.32 -0.34
CA ALA A 105 -3.11 10.39 -0.62
C ALA A 105 -2.50 9.05 -1.12
N CYS A 106 -3.26 7.97 -1.09
CA CYS A 106 -2.93 6.63 -1.59
C CYS A 106 -3.84 6.26 -2.77
N GLU A 107 -4.22 7.23 -3.60
CA GLU A 107 -5.16 7.07 -4.71
C GLU A 107 -4.75 5.93 -5.65
N ILE A 108 -3.46 5.85 -5.95
CA ILE A 108 -2.85 4.74 -6.69
C ILE A 108 -1.68 4.22 -5.86
N SER A 109 -1.71 2.94 -5.54
CA SER A 109 -0.75 2.32 -4.64
C SER A 109 -0.09 1.11 -5.28
N ALA A 110 1.15 0.83 -4.90
CA ALA A 110 1.83 -0.43 -5.15
C ALA A 110 2.26 -1.04 -3.82
N THR A 111 1.81 -2.26 -3.53
CA THR A 111 2.35 -3.07 -2.44
C THR A 111 3.36 -4.06 -3.01
N ILE A 112 4.59 -4.06 -2.50
CA ILE A 112 5.71 -4.82 -3.04
C ILE A 112 6.20 -5.79 -1.97
N CYS A 113 6.28 -7.08 -2.31
CA CYS A 113 6.90 -8.07 -1.44
C CYS A 113 8.43 -7.89 -1.49
N LEU A 114 9.04 -7.59 -0.34
CA LEU A 114 10.49 -7.52 -0.24
C LEU A 114 11.08 -8.90 0.08
N GLY A 115 10.47 -9.63 1.01
CA GLY A 115 10.89 -10.97 1.38
C GLY A 115 10.11 -11.52 2.57
N TYR A 116 10.24 -12.81 2.79
CA TYR A 116 9.53 -13.51 3.86
C TYR A 116 10.35 -14.66 4.44
N ASP A 117 9.98 -15.08 5.63
CA ASP A 117 10.49 -16.29 6.29
C ASP A 117 9.31 -17.15 6.78
N TYR A 118 9.17 -18.32 6.18
CA TYR A 118 8.18 -19.34 6.52
C TYR A 118 8.82 -20.59 7.14
N SER A 119 10.03 -20.47 7.70
CA SER A 119 10.80 -21.62 8.22
C SER A 119 10.15 -22.31 9.44
N ASN A 120 9.20 -21.64 10.11
CA ASN A 120 8.39 -22.23 11.19
C ASN A 120 7.29 -23.18 10.71
N LEU A 121 7.01 -23.21 9.41
CA LEU A 121 6.02 -24.10 8.83
C LEU A 121 6.68 -25.42 8.46
N ASP A 122 5.99 -26.55 8.61
CA ASP A 122 6.50 -27.84 8.16
C ASP A 122 6.68 -27.85 6.62
N ALA A 123 7.50 -28.79 6.13
CA ALA A 123 7.88 -28.83 4.71
C ALA A 123 6.65 -29.00 3.77
N PHE A 124 5.63 -29.70 4.20
CA PHE A 124 4.41 -29.91 3.44
C PHE A 124 3.59 -28.62 3.36
N LYS A 125 3.40 -27.95 4.48
CA LYS A 125 2.67 -26.67 4.55
C LYS A 125 3.43 -25.51 3.90
N LYS A 126 4.76 -25.55 3.87
CA LYS A 126 5.57 -24.54 3.20
C LYS A 126 5.29 -24.44 1.71
N THR A 127 5.08 -25.56 1.04
CA THR A 127 4.82 -25.58 -0.41
C THR A 127 3.47 -25.01 -0.78
N ASP A 128 2.50 -25.08 0.14
CA ASP A 128 1.12 -24.63 -0.09
C ASP A 128 0.83 -23.29 0.59
N TYR A 129 1.66 -22.89 1.57
CA TYR A 129 1.46 -21.63 2.26
C TYR A 129 1.90 -20.45 1.43
N ASN A 130 0.98 -19.53 1.29
CA ASN A 130 1.17 -18.30 0.56
C ASN A 130 0.31 -17.22 1.20
N TRP A 131 0.94 -16.20 1.76
CA TRP A 131 0.23 -15.11 2.41
C TRP A 131 -0.25 -14.08 1.39
N GLN A 132 -1.43 -14.32 0.87
CA GLN A 132 -2.04 -13.55 -0.19
C GLN A 132 -2.44 -12.15 0.25
N LEU A 133 -2.33 -11.18 -0.66
CA LEU A 133 -3.16 -9.99 -0.61
C LEU A 133 -4.48 -10.30 -1.32
N TRP A 134 -5.57 -10.11 -0.63
CA TRP A 134 -6.91 -10.20 -1.17
C TRP A 134 -7.37 -8.83 -1.64
N VAL A 135 -8.08 -8.79 -2.77
CA VAL A 135 -8.61 -7.58 -3.38
C VAL A 135 -10.03 -7.81 -3.87
N ASN A 136 -10.87 -6.77 -3.78
CA ASN A 136 -12.22 -6.75 -4.33
C ASN A 136 -12.49 -5.37 -4.96
N ASN A 137 -12.60 -5.34 -6.30
CA ASN A 137 -12.86 -4.13 -7.06
C ASN A 137 -14.34 -3.78 -7.20
N THR A 138 -15.25 -4.60 -6.68
CA THR A 138 -16.69 -4.34 -6.70
C THR A 138 -17.17 -3.56 -5.50
N ALA A 139 -16.30 -3.30 -4.54
CA ALA A 139 -16.59 -2.51 -3.35
C ALA A 139 -16.87 -1.02 -3.64
N ASN A 140 -16.42 -0.50 -4.80
CA ASN A 140 -16.60 0.90 -5.21
C ASN A 140 -16.18 1.89 -4.11
N GLY A 141 -15.05 1.66 -3.47
CA GLY A 141 -14.56 2.48 -2.36
C GLY A 141 -15.27 2.25 -1.02
N GLN A 142 -16.20 1.31 -0.94
CA GLN A 142 -16.86 0.94 0.30
C GLN A 142 -16.11 -0.17 1.01
N ARG A 143 -15.80 0.02 2.29
CA ARG A 143 -15.32 -1.05 3.14
C ARG A 143 -16.44 -2.09 3.29
N TYR A 144 -16.17 -3.37 3.01
CA TYR A 144 -17.13 -4.47 3.08
C TYR A 144 -18.35 -4.37 2.14
N GLY A 145 -18.26 -3.58 1.08
CA GLY A 145 -19.40 -3.37 0.15
C GLY A 145 -19.33 -4.22 -1.12
N GLY A 146 -18.27 -4.97 -1.34
CA GLY A 146 -18.05 -5.77 -2.54
C GLY A 146 -18.85 -7.09 -2.56
N ASP A 147 -19.02 -7.66 -3.76
CA ASP A 147 -19.54 -9.03 -3.93
C ASP A 147 -18.46 -10.03 -3.51
N PRO A 148 -18.64 -10.83 -2.43
CA PRO A 148 -17.62 -11.78 -1.96
C PRO A 148 -17.24 -12.85 -2.98
N LYS A 149 -18.07 -13.10 -3.99
CA LYS A 149 -17.74 -14.03 -5.10
C LYS A 149 -16.68 -13.46 -6.05
N LYS A 150 -16.34 -12.19 -5.89
CA LYS A 150 -15.34 -11.47 -6.68
C LYS A 150 -14.02 -11.27 -5.92
N ASP A 151 -13.92 -11.78 -4.70
CA ASP A 151 -12.68 -11.76 -3.94
C ASP A 151 -11.59 -12.53 -4.68
N LYS A 152 -10.42 -11.91 -4.80
CA LYS A 152 -9.25 -12.54 -5.44
C LYS A 152 -8.02 -12.40 -4.56
N GLY A 153 -7.42 -13.52 -4.24
CA GLY A 153 -6.17 -13.59 -3.48
C GLY A 153 -4.96 -13.71 -4.41
N TYR A 154 -3.96 -12.88 -4.18
CA TYR A 154 -2.73 -12.87 -4.97
C TYR A 154 -1.50 -13.12 -4.10
N SER A 155 -0.70 -14.06 -4.54
CA SER A 155 0.60 -14.39 -3.99
C SER A 155 1.68 -13.55 -4.64
N MET A 156 2.63 -13.09 -3.83
CA MET A 156 3.76 -12.32 -4.31
C MET A 156 5.07 -12.98 -3.88
N GLU A 157 5.96 -13.19 -4.85
CA GLU A 157 7.36 -13.50 -4.60
C GLU A 157 8.15 -12.21 -4.33
N PRO A 158 9.34 -12.30 -3.71
CA PRO A 158 10.20 -11.14 -3.52
C PRO A 158 10.47 -10.39 -4.83
N GLY A 159 10.13 -9.12 -4.86
CA GLY A 159 10.19 -8.25 -6.04
C GLY A 159 8.86 -8.08 -6.78
N ASP A 160 7.88 -8.93 -6.54
CA ASP A 160 6.54 -8.77 -7.14
C ASP A 160 5.76 -7.64 -6.47
N ALA A 161 4.87 -7.03 -7.23
CA ALA A 161 3.97 -5.99 -6.74
C ALA A 161 2.52 -6.23 -7.15
N ILE A 162 1.59 -5.76 -6.34
CA ILE A 162 0.21 -5.50 -6.75
C ILE A 162 0.04 -3.97 -6.76
N ILE A 163 -0.32 -3.45 -7.93
CA ILE A 163 -0.69 -2.05 -8.15
C ILE A 163 -2.21 -1.98 -8.08
N TYR A 164 -2.76 -1.00 -7.38
CA TYR A 164 -4.23 -0.89 -7.23
C TYR A 164 -4.67 0.56 -7.01
N ARG A 165 -5.95 0.84 -7.33
CA ARG A 165 -6.61 2.10 -6.98
C ARG A 165 -7.02 2.04 -5.52
N GLY A 166 -6.20 2.61 -4.64
CA GLY A 166 -6.31 2.45 -3.21
C GLY A 166 -7.64 2.90 -2.62
N CYS A 167 -8.19 3.99 -3.13
CA CYS A 167 -9.49 4.52 -2.68
C CYS A 167 -10.71 3.70 -3.17
N GLU A 168 -10.52 2.83 -4.17
CA GLU A 168 -11.61 2.14 -4.85
C GLU A 168 -11.65 0.64 -4.53
N VAL A 169 -10.48 0.01 -4.36
CA VAL A 169 -10.33 -1.42 -4.19
C VAL A 169 -10.25 -1.76 -2.71
N ASP A 170 -11.23 -2.51 -2.21
CA ASP A 170 -11.14 -3.11 -0.87
C ASP A 170 -10.03 -4.16 -0.86
N HIS A 171 -9.15 -4.12 0.14
CA HIS A 171 -8.04 -5.04 0.22
C HIS A 171 -7.70 -5.40 1.66
N TRP A 172 -7.21 -6.66 1.83
CA TRP A 172 -6.93 -7.21 3.15
C TRP A 172 -5.95 -8.38 3.08
N ARG A 173 -5.49 -8.82 4.23
CA ARG A 173 -4.71 -10.05 4.42
C ARG A 173 -5.23 -10.81 5.62
N GLU A 174 -5.39 -12.11 5.45
CA GLU A 174 -5.71 -13.03 6.53
C GLU A 174 -4.56 -13.14 7.55
N GLU A 175 -4.77 -13.87 8.62
CA GLU A 175 -3.75 -14.05 9.66
C GLU A 175 -2.44 -14.63 9.12
N PHE A 176 -1.34 -13.94 9.36
CA PHE A 176 -0.01 -14.38 8.95
C PHE A 176 0.48 -15.56 9.79
N LYS A 177 0.89 -16.64 9.13
CA LYS A 177 1.35 -17.88 9.78
C LYS A 177 2.87 -18.04 9.81
N GLY A 178 3.59 -17.28 8.97
CA GLY A 178 5.05 -17.32 8.89
C GLY A 178 5.75 -16.62 10.06
N ILE A 179 7.07 -16.60 10.05
CA ILE A 179 7.89 -15.88 11.04
C ILE A 179 7.85 -14.39 10.76
N MET A 180 8.11 -13.99 9.50
CA MET A 180 8.09 -12.59 9.08
C MET A 180 7.79 -12.44 7.60
N GLN A 181 7.23 -11.29 7.23
CA GLN A 181 7.19 -10.80 5.86
C GLN A 181 7.44 -9.30 5.84
N SER A 182 8.44 -8.89 5.09
CA SER A 182 8.74 -7.48 4.82
C SER A 182 8.01 -7.04 3.56
N GLN A 183 7.27 -5.93 3.69
CA GLN A 183 6.43 -5.36 2.65
C GLN A 183 6.66 -3.87 2.59
N VAL A 184 6.75 -3.31 1.38
CA VAL A 184 6.77 -1.85 1.19
C VAL A 184 5.57 -1.42 0.36
N PHE A 185 5.05 -0.24 0.68
CA PHE A 185 3.92 0.40 0.03
C PHE A 185 4.40 1.71 -0.58
N PHE A 186 4.19 1.88 -1.87
CA PHE A 186 4.45 3.08 -2.64
C PHE A 186 3.12 3.73 -2.99
N HIS A 187 2.93 4.96 -2.54
CA HIS A 187 1.66 5.66 -2.71
C HIS A 187 1.82 6.85 -3.64
N TYR A 188 0.86 7.00 -4.53
CA TYR A 188 0.81 8.05 -5.54
C TYR A 188 -0.59 8.65 -5.60
N CYS A 189 -0.68 9.86 -6.17
CA CYS A 189 -1.95 10.43 -6.62
C CYS A 189 -1.85 10.83 -8.09
N ASP A 190 -2.99 10.91 -8.76
CA ASP A 190 -3.08 11.43 -10.12
C ASP A 190 -2.63 12.89 -10.13
N ARG A 191 -1.65 13.23 -11.00
CA ARG A 191 -1.11 14.58 -11.16
C ARG A 191 -2.18 15.59 -11.56
N ASN A 192 -3.17 15.15 -12.28
CA ASN A 192 -4.28 15.93 -12.81
C ASN A 192 -5.58 15.73 -12.03
N GLY A 193 -5.55 14.83 -11.04
CA GLY A 193 -6.69 14.43 -10.24
C GLY A 193 -7.01 15.37 -9.06
N PRO A 194 -8.06 15.05 -8.32
CA PRO A 194 -8.53 15.88 -7.20
C PRO A 194 -7.55 15.91 -6.03
N PHE A 195 -6.67 14.91 -5.90
CA PHE A 195 -5.74 14.77 -4.77
C PHE A 195 -4.30 15.20 -5.09
N LYS A 196 -4.08 15.95 -6.16
CA LYS A 196 -2.75 16.43 -6.60
C LYS A 196 -1.96 17.17 -5.52
N ASP A 197 -2.64 17.79 -4.55
CA ASP A 197 -2.02 18.47 -3.42
C ASP A 197 -1.41 17.49 -2.39
N ALA A 198 -1.67 16.17 -2.53
CA ALA A 198 -0.98 15.13 -1.78
C ALA A 198 0.47 14.87 -2.26
N LYS A 199 0.92 15.56 -3.31
CA LYS A 199 2.30 15.47 -3.80
C LYS A 199 3.30 15.50 -2.65
N PHE A 200 4.20 14.51 -2.62
CA PHE A 200 5.21 14.31 -1.58
C PHE A 200 4.64 14.27 -0.15
N ASP A 201 3.37 13.90 0.00
CA ASP A 201 2.61 13.96 1.26
C ASP A 201 2.62 15.38 1.87
N CYS A 202 2.41 16.38 1.01
CA CYS A 202 2.49 17.81 1.31
C CYS A 202 3.89 18.30 1.75
N ARG A 203 4.94 17.52 1.58
CA ARG A 203 6.33 17.90 1.86
C ARG A 203 6.94 18.65 0.67
N PRO A 204 8.06 19.39 0.84
CA PRO A 204 8.76 20.06 -0.26
C PRO A 204 9.27 19.08 -1.34
N ALA A 205 9.77 17.91 -0.91
CA ALA A 205 10.26 16.83 -1.76
C ALA A 205 10.28 15.50 -0.99
N LEU A 206 10.55 14.39 -1.69
CA LEU A 206 10.95 13.14 -1.07
C LEU A 206 12.24 13.36 -0.23
N GLY A 207 12.47 12.54 0.78
CA GLY A 207 13.60 12.66 1.70
C GLY A 207 13.41 13.68 2.83
N PHE A 208 12.46 14.60 2.75
CA PHE A 208 12.14 15.46 3.88
C PHE A 208 11.35 14.70 4.96
N PRO A 209 11.56 15.03 6.25
CA PRO A 209 10.78 14.43 7.33
C PRO A 209 9.28 14.62 7.11
N HIS A 210 8.47 13.60 7.45
CA HIS A 210 7.02 13.65 7.31
C HIS A 210 6.34 14.76 8.14
N THR A 211 7.05 15.33 9.12
CA THR A 211 6.61 16.47 9.92
C THR A 211 6.79 17.81 9.21
N ASN A 212 7.61 17.86 8.16
CA ASN A 212 7.88 19.09 7.40
C ASN A 212 6.90 19.24 6.23
N LYS A 213 5.63 19.49 6.57
CA LYS A 213 4.54 19.62 5.60
C LYS A 213 4.15 21.08 5.38
N ASP A 214 3.85 21.44 4.13
CA ASP A 214 3.25 22.72 3.76
C ASP A 214 1.81 22.80 4.31
N PRO A 215 1.50 23.75 5.22
CA PRO A 215 0.17 23.89 5.78
C PRO A 215 -0.92 24.22 4.75
N GLU A 216 -0.58 24.97 3.72
CA GLU A 216 -1.54 25.36 2.67
C GLU A 216 -1.85 24.13 1.75
N ALA A 217 -0.86 23.31 1.41
CA ALA A 217 -1.09 22.08 0.69
C ALA A 217 -1.96 21.11 1.53
N GLN A 218 -1.68 20.96 2.83
CA GLN A 218 -2.50 20.17 3.73
C GLN A 218 -3.96 20.64 3.79
N LYS A 219 -4.17 21.96 3.84
CA LYS A 219 -5.51 22.55 3.85
C LYS A 219 -6.27 22.24 2.56
N ARG A 220 -5.63 22.39 1.40
CA ARG A 220 -6.23 22.07 0.09
C ARG A 220 -6.56 20.59 -0.02
N LEU A 221 -5.63 19.72 0.41
CA LEU A 221 -5.87 18.26 0.43
C LEU A 221 -7.06 17.91 1.31
N LYS A 222 -7.15 18.43 2.53
CA LYS A 222 -8.31 18.20 3.43
C LYS A 222 -9.65 18.61 2.81
N ILE A 223 -9.67 19.71 2.05
CA ILE A 223 -10.87 20.16 1.34
C ILE A 223 -11.23 19.15 0.24
N ALA A 224 -10.24 18.65 -0.52
CA ALA A 224 -10.46 17.64 -1.56
C ALA A 224 -10.94 16.32 -0.96
N GLU A 225 -10.34 15.86 0.13
CA GLU A 225 -10.77 14.67 0.88
C GLU A 225 -12.21 14.79 1.40
N ALA A 226 -12.57 15.93 1.98
CA ALA A 226 -13.93 16.16 2.46
C ALA A 226 -14.96 16.13 1.33
N LYS A 227 -14.63 16.68 0.17
CA LYS A 227 -15.49 16.60 -1.03
C LYS A 227 -15.64 15.17 -1.53
N PHE A 228 -14.55 14.42 -1.58
CA PHE A 228 -14.55 13.02 -1.99
C PHE A 228 -15.44 12.17 -1.08
N HIS A 229 -15.31 12.30 0.22
CA HIS A 229 -16.15 11.59 1.17
C HIS A 229 -17.62 12.07 1.19
N GLY A 230 -17.87 13.33 0.83
CA GLY A 230 -19.22 13.89 0.69
C GLY A 230 -19.92 13.43 -0.58
N GLU A 231 -19.19 13.26 -1.68
CA GLU A 231 -19.68 12.69 -2.94
C GLU A 231 -19.91 11.19 -2.84
N TYR A 232 -19.14 10.51 -1.98
CA TYR A 232 -19.31 9.11 -1.61
C TYR A 232 -20.14 8.97 -0.34
N GLN A 233 -21.33 9.55 -0.30
CA GLN A 233 -22.32 9.14 0.71
C GLN A 233 -23.09 7.92 0.19
N PRO A 234 -22.69 6.70 0.54
CA PRO A 234 -23.57 5.57 0.41
C PRO A 234 -24.62 5.70 1.52
N GLY A 235 -25.85 5.64 1.17
CA GLY A 235 -26.89 5.39 2.14
C GLY A 235 -26.66 4.04 2.82
N GLY A 236 -26.06 3.99 3.99
CA GLY A 236 -25.81 2.70 4.67
C GLY A 236 -25.06 2.83 5.98
N LYS A 237 -25.75 2.95 7.07
CA LYS A 237 -25.65 2.28 8.40
C LYS A 237 -24.31 2.11 9.15
N HIS A 238 -23.18 2.68 8.74
CA HIS A 238 -21.91 2.64 9.51
C HIS A 238 -21.18 4.00 9.54
N ALA A 239 -21.93 5.10 9.61
CA ALA A 239 -21.39 6.45 9.74
C ALA A 239 -20.79 6.74 11.13
N ASP A 240 -20.84 5.83 12.08
CA ASP A 240 -20.51 6.09 13.48
C ASP A 240 -19.18 5.54 13.97
N GLU A 241 -18.41 4.84 13.14
CA GLU A 241 -17.04 4.45 13.51
C GLU A 241 -16.02 5.38 12.87
N LYS A 242 -15.95 6.61 13.38
CA LYS A 242 -14.78 7.46 13.22
C LYS A 242 -13.61 6.88 14.00
N GLU A 243 -13.00 5.82 13.50
CA GLU A 243 -11.67 5.47 13.95
C GLU A 243 -10.72 6.57 13.47
N LYS A 244 -10.18 7.29 14.46
CA LYS A 244 -9.14 8.29 14.27
C LYS A 244 -7.91 7.60 13.69
N TRP A 245 -7.69 7.80 12.42
CA TRP A 245 -6.43 7.48 11.77
C TRP A 245 -5.45 8.61 12.13
N VAL A 246 -4.60 8.38 13.13
CA VAL A 246 -3.43 9.20 13.43
C VAL A 246 -2.20 8.45 12.97
#